data_311d12947317fe0f116e8844ead7f1ba
#
_entry.id   311d12947317fe0f116e8844ead7f1ba
#
_cell.length_a   1.000
_cell.length_b   1.000
_cell.length_c   1.000
_cell.angle_alpha   90.00
_cell.angle_beta   90.00
_cell.angle_gamma   90.00
#
_symmetry.space_group_name_H-M   'P 1'
#
loop_
_entity.id
_entity.type
_entity.pdbx_description
1 polymer ?
#
loop_
_entity_poly.entity_id
_entity_poly.type
_entity_poly.pdbx_seq_one_letter_code
_entity_poly.pdbx_strand_id
1 'polypeptide(L)'
;MSKLAKKVQGAIPVVSLVSKLLTPEGGIGVESLSYNEYCRIKLDAAGGTAYGEALSELCDSSKKEPRTLLLLTWMVYEGDGLLPVDQAMSAARRLASTGFDYEYEIYKFEQARDDAIDRARRKGVERMRDQASAADAATAALEVCLGGADGMDDALKERVRIVAEATVSPA
;
A
#
# COMPACT_ATOMS: atom_id res chain seq x y z
N MET A 1 34.80 -28.46 8.77
CA MET A 1 34.27 -27.83 7.57
C MET A 1 32.89 -27.18 7.74
N SER A 2 32.00 -27.76 8.52
CA SER A 2 30.62 -27.25 8.66
C SER A 2 30.48 -25.93 9.44
N LYS A 3 31.38 -25.59 10.32
CA LYS A 3 31.29 -24.36 11.14
C LYS A 3 31.71 -23.10 10.39
N LEU A 4 32.62 -23.20 9.40
CA LEU A 4 33.03 -22.06 8.58
C LEU A 4 31.98 -21.72 7.52
N ALA A 5 31.36 -22.73 6.93
CA ALA A 5 30.30 -22.52 5.93
C ALA A 5 29.06 -21.82 6.53
N LYS A 6 28.69 -22.18 7.77
CA LYS A 6 27.58 -21.51 8.48
C LYS A 6 27.88 -20.05 8.85
N LYS A 7 29.14 -19.74 9.14
CA LYS A 7 29.55 -18.39 9.51
C LYS A 7 29.62 -17.44 8.30
N VAL A 8 29.90 -17.99 7.13
CA VAL A 8 29.93 -17.23 5.87
C VAL A 8 28.51 -16.95 5.35
N GLN A 9 27.58 -17.90 5.50
CA GLN A 9 26.19 -17.70 5.11
C GLN A 9 25.44 -16.65 5.95
N GLY A 10 25.81 -16.51 7.22
CA GLY A 10 25.22 -15.48 8.09
C GLY A 10 25.83 -14.10 7.96
N ALA A 11 26.98 -13.98 7.32
CA ALA A 11 27.75 -12.74 7.28
C ALA A 11 27.62 -11.96 5.95
N ILE A 12 26.95 -12.54 4.94
CA ILE A 12 26.79 -11.86 3.65
C ILE A 12 25.32 -11.54 3.41
N PRO A 13 24.88 -10.31 3.74
CA PRO A 13 23.52 -9.86 3.45
C PRO A 13 23.19 -9.88 1.95
N VAL A 14 24.19 -9.91 1.09
CA VAL A 14 24.06 -9.99 -0.36
C VAL A 14 23.45 -11.31 -0.84
N VAL A 15 23.72 -12.42 -0.16
CA VAL A 15 23.17 -13.74 -0.55
C VAL A 15 21.68 -13.82 -0.27
N SER A 16 21.22 -13.21 0.81
CA SER A 16 19.77 -13.13 1.11
C SER A 16 19.03 -12.20 0.15
N LEU A 17 19.71 -11.15 -0.32
CA LEU A 17 19.14 -10.22 -1.30
C LEU A 17 19.02 -10.89 -2.68
N VAL A 18 20.07 -11.61 -3.11
CA VAL A 18 20.09 -12.33 -4.39
C VAL A 18 19.07 -13.47 -4.40
N SER A 19 18.91 -14.20 -3.30
CA SER A 19 17.89 -15.25 -3.21
C SER A 19 16.46 -14.69 -3.25
N LYS A 20 16.24 -13.48 -2.75
CA LYS A 20 14.95 -12.77 -2.87
C LYS A 20 14.66 -12.30 -4.29
N LEU A 21 15.69 -11.89 -5.03
CA LEU A 21 15.57 -11.50 -6.43
C LEU A 21 15.34 -12.69 -7.38
N LEU A 22 15.76 -13.87 -6.98
CA LEU A 22 15.66 -15.08 -7.80
C LEU A 22 14.45 -15.96 -7.47
N THR A 23 13.64 -15.61 -6.45
CA THR A 23 12.38 -16.29 -6.19
C THR A 23 11.32 -15.79 -7.18
N PRO A 24 10.92 -16.61 -8.15
CA PRO A 24 9.84 -16.19 -9.03
C PRO A 24 8.55 -16.14 -8.24
N GLU A 25 7.81 -15.06 -8.45
CA GLU A 25 6.42 -14.86 -8.08
C GLU A 25 5.99 -15.30 -6.68
N GLY A 26 5.78 -14.34 -5.80
CA GLY A 26 5.04 -14.56 -4.55
C GLY A 26 5.69 -15.56 -3.61
N GLY A 27 6.97 -15.85 -3.80
CA GLY A 27 7.75 -16.49 -2.75
C GLY A 27 7.50 -15.74 -1.47
N ILE A 28 7.52 -16.43 -0.37
CA ILE A 28 7.22 -16.01 1.01
C ILE A 28 7.95 -14.73 1.46
N GLY A 29 8.89 -14.27 0.67
CA GLY A 29 9.41 -12.94 0.71
C GLY A 29 8.54 -12.00 -0.12
N VAL A 30 7.25 -11.96 0.15
CA VAL A 30 6.41 -10.88 -0.36
C VAL A 30 7.09 -9.61 0.08
N GLU A 31 7.81 -9.02 -0.85
CA GLU A 31 8.55 -7.80 -0.61
C GLU A 31 7.54 -6.73 -0.24
N SER A 32 7.52 -6.41 1.03
CA SER A 32 6.73 -5.31 1.53
C SER A 32 7.33 -4.03 0.98
N LEU A 33 6.55 -3.30 0.20
CA LEU A 33 6.95 -1.97 -0.24
C LEU A 33 6.85 -0.99 0.94
N SER A 34 7.92 -0.25 1.18
CA SER A 34 7.85 0.90 2.07
C SER A 34 6.93 1.97 1.47
N TYR A 35 6.35 2.80 2.32
CA TYR A 35 5.49 3.88 1.85
C TYR A 35 6.21 4.82 0.86
N ASN A 36 7.45 5.17 1.14
CA ASN A 36 8.23 6.06 0.26
C ASN A 36 8.50 5.43 -1.11
N GLU A 37 8.82 4.16 -1.15
CA GLU A 37 9.05 3.43 -2.40
C GLU A 37 7.75 3.28 -3.21
N TYR A 38 6.66 2.94 -2.55
CA TYR A 38 5.35 2.90 -3.16
C TYR A 38 4.95 4.25 -3.78
N CYS A 39 5.11 5.35 -3.02
CA CYS A 39 4.84 6.69 -3.54
C CYS A 39 5.69 7.02 -4.77
N ARG A 40 6.98 6.69 -4.73
CA ARG A 40 7.87 6.92 -5.89
C ARG A 40 7.37 6.18 -7.11
N ILE A 41 7.08 4.89 -6.99
CA ILE A 41 6.58 4.07 -8.11
C ILE A 41 5.27 4.64 -8.66
N LYS A 42 4.32 4.97 -7.81
CA LYS A 42 3.00 5.44 -8.24
C LYS A 42 3.03 6.85 -8.81
N LEU A 43 3.90 7.73 -8.31
CA LEU A 43 4.08 9.07 -8.86
C LEU A 43 4.83 9.04 -10.20
N ASP A 44 5.82 8.17 -10.34
CA ASP A 44 6.51 7.97 -11.63
C ASP A 44 5.54 7.43 -12.70
N ALA A 45 4.64 6.53 -12.31
CA ALA A 45 3.62 5.98 -13.22
C ALA A 45 2.51 6.99 -13.59
N ALA A 46 2.36 8.07 -12.83
CA ALA A 46 1.30 9.07 -13.05
C ALA A 46 1.54 9.94 -14.29
N GLY A 47 2.78 10.15 -14.70
CA GLY A 47 3.13 11.07 -15.77
C GLY A 47 2.43 10.80 -17.10
N GLY A 48 1.61 11.74 -17.57
CA GLY A 48 0.94 11.66 -18.86
C GLY A 48 -0.14 10.58 -18.99
N THR A 49 -0.66 10.07 -17.88
CA THR A 49 -1.68 9.01 -17.87
C THR A 49 -3.02 9.49 -17.34
N ALA A 50 -4.10 8.78 -17.68
CA ALA A 50 -5.43 9.03 -17.12
C ALA A 50 -5.45 8.94 -15.57
N TYR A 51 -4.64 8.07 -15.02
CA TYR A 51 -4.43 7.97 -13.58
C TYR A 51 -3.79 9.24 -13.01
N GLY A 52 -2.75 9.74 -13.64
CA GLY A 52 -2.08 10.98 -13.21
C GLY A 52 -2.99 12.19 -13.27
N GLU A 53 -3.80 12.30 -14.31
CA GLU A 53 -4.82 13.37 -14.44
C GLU A 53 -5.87 13.25 -13.33
N ALA A 54 -6.40 12.05 -13.09
CA ALA A 54 -7.39 11.80 -12.05
C ALA A 54 -6.82 12.12 -10.65
N LEU A 55 -5.59 11.72 -10.37
CA LEU A 55 -4.91 12.02 -9.10
C LEU A 55 -4.74 13.53 -8.90
N SER A 56 -4.32 14.24 -9.94
CA SER A 56 -4.17 15.69 -9.91
C SER A 56 -5.51 16.40 -9.64
N GLU A 57 -6.57 15.99 -10.32
CA GLU A 57 -7.91 16.55 -10.11
C GLU A 57 -8.45 16.31 -8.70
N LEU A 58 -8.21 15.11 -8.14
CA LEU A 58 -8.58 14.83 -6.75
C LEU A 58 -7.82 15.70 -5.76
N CYS A 59 -6.53 15.90 -5.98
CA CYS A 59 -5.71 16.78 -5.15
C CYS A 59 -6.16 18.24 -5.22
N ASP A 60 -6.45 18.72 -6.40
CA ASP A 60 -6.91 20.10 -6.61
C ASP A 60 -8.28 20.37 -5.95
N SER A 61 -9.21 19.42 -6.09
CA SER A 61 -10.55 19.56 -5.51
C SER A 61 -10.57 19.44 -4.00
N SER A 62 -9.73 18.59 -3.43
CA SER A 62 -9.69 18.30 -1.98
C SER A 62 -8.68 19.15 -1.21
N LYS A 63 -7.78 19.85 -1.89
CA LYS A 63 -6.64 20.56 -1.30
C LYS A 63 -5.70 19.61 -0.50
N LYS A 64 -5.67 18.34 -0.87
CA LYS A 64 -4.77 17.35 -0.28
C LYS A 64 -3.61 17.06 -1.22
N GLU A 65 -2.47 16.71 -0.64
CA GLU A 65 -1.30 16.33 -1.42
C GLU A 65 -1.44 14.91 -1.99
N PRO A 66 -0.82 14.60 -3.15
CA PRO A 66 -0.84 13.25 -3.71
C PRO A 66 -0.40 12.18 -2.72
N ARG A 67 0.62 12.45 -1.92
CA ARG A 67 1.13 11.52 -0.90
C ARG A 67 0.10 11.18 0.18
N THR A 68 -0.82 12.09 0.48
CA THR A 68 -1.91 11.83 1.43
C THR A 68 -2.85 10.75 0.90
N LEU A 69 -3.24 10.86 -0.36
CA LEU A 69 -4.10 9.87 -1.00
C LEU A 69 -3.38 8.53 -1.20
N LEU A 70 -2.12 8.60 -1.58
CA LEU A 70 -1.28 7.40 -1.76
C LEU A 70 -0.99 6.67 -0.44
N LEU A 71 -1.02 7.33 0.70
CA LEU A 71 -0.90 6.67 2.00
C LEU A 71 -2.04 5.67 2.22
N LEU A 72 -3.27 6.06 1.92
CA LEU A 72 -4.44 5.19 2.07
C LEU A 72 -4.39 4.02 1.11
N THR A 73 -4.07 4.27 -0.14
CA THR A 73 -3.99 3.21 -1.15
C THR A 73 -2.81 2.26 -0.88
N TRP A 74 -1.71 2.75 -0.33
CA TRP A 74 -0.61 1.92 0.15
C TRP A 74 -1.03 1.00 1.29
N MET A 75 -1.76 1.52 2.28
CA MET A 75 -2.29 0.70 3.37
C MET A 75 -3.20 -0.42 2.87
N VAL A 76 -4.05 -0.13 1.90
CA VAL A 76 -4.92 -1.14 1.27
C VAL A 76 -4.08 -2.15 0.50
N TYR A 77 -3.16 -1.69 -0.34
CA TYR A 77 -2.29 -2.55 -1.15
C TYR A 77 -1.43 -3.48 -0.30
N GLU A 78 -0.75 -2.93 0.71
CA GLU A 78 0.12 -3.69 1.60
C GLU A 78 -0.67 -4.54 2.61
N GLY A 79 -1.88 -4.15 2.96
CA GLY A 79 -2.76 -4.89 3.86
C GLY A 79 -3.55 -6.01 3.20
N ASP A 80 -3.70 -5.97 1.87
CA ASP A 80 -4.53 -6.94 1.14
C ASP A 80 -4.09 -8.38 1.38
N GLY A 81 -5.03 -9.19 1.83
CA GLY A 81 -4.79 -10.59 2.21
C GLY A 81 -4.05 -10.80 3.53
N LEU A 82 -3.74 -9.73 4.28
CA LEU A 82 -3.03 -9.80 5.57
C LEU A 82 -3.78 -9.11 6.70
N LEU A 83 -4.31 -7.94 6.45
CA LEU A 83 -4.94 -7.06 7.44
C LEU A 83 -6.36 -6.71 7.04
N PRO A 84 -7.25 -6.52 8.01
CA PRO A 84 -8.60 -6.00 7.73
C PRO A 84 -8.53 -4.56 7.19
N VAL A 85 -9.48 -4.21 6.36
CA VAL A 85 -9.61 -2.86 5.74
C VAL A 85 -9.81 -1.76 6.79
N ASP A 86 -10.25 -2.11 7.98
CA ASP A 86 -10.54 -1.18 9.09
C ASP A 86 -9.38 -0.23 9.42
N GLN A 87 -8.14 -0.68 9.25
CA GLN A 87 -6.97 0.16 9.49
C GLN A 87 -6.88 1.30 8.47
N ALA A 88 -7.06 1.01 7.20
CA ALA A 88 -7.09 2.02 6.14
C ALA A 88 -8.29 2.96 6.30
N MET A 89 -9.46 2.43 6.65
CA MET A 89 -10.66 3.23 6.89
C MET A 89 -10.51 4.16 8.10
N SER A 90 -9.89 3.68 9.18
CA SER A 90 -9.59 4.51 10.34
C SER A 90 -8.59 5.62 10.03
N ALA A 91 -7.56 5.32 9.25
CA ALA A 91 -6.60 6.31 8.76
C ALA A 91 -7.29 7.34 7.85
N ALA A 92 -8.20 6.92 6.97
CA ALA A 92 -8.96 7.81 6.09
C ALA A 92 -9.78 8.83 6.89
N ARG A 93 -10.44 8.40 7.97
CA ARG A 93 -11.19 9.30 8.86
C ARG A 93 -10.27 10.31 9.57
N ARG A 94 -9.08 9.88 10.00
CA ARG A 94 -8.10 10.80 10.60
C ARG A 94 -7.51 11.77 9.59
N LEU A 95 -7.25 11.33 8.37
CA LEU A 95 -6.76 12.17 7.27
C LEU A 95 -7.81 13.19 6.79
N ALA A 96 -9.09 12.90 6.97
CA ALA A 96 -10.17 13.85 6.69
C ALA A 96 -10.17 15.03 7.68
N SER A 97 -9.64 14.82 8.89
CA SER A 97 -9.50 15.84 9.92
C SER A 97 -8.10 16.49 9.91
N THR A 98 -7.91 17.51 10.75
CA THR A 98 -6.61 18.16 10.96
C THR A 98 -5.80 17.45 12.05
N GLY A 99 -4.47 17.51 11.97
CA GLY A 99 -3.59 17.00 13.03
C GLY A 99 -3.13 15.55 12.83
N PHE A 100 -3.00 15.12 11.61
CA PHE A 100 -2.55 13.78 11.25
C PHE A 100 -1.02 13.67 11.34
N ASP A 101 -0.54 12.66 12.04
CA ASP A 101 0.88 12.32 12.13
C ASP A 101 1.20 11.16 11.18
N TYR A 102 1.79 11.50 10.02
CA TYR A 102 2.14 10.54 8.97
C TYR A 102 3.14 9.50 9.45
N GLU A 103 4.19 9.91 10.14
CA GLU A 103 5.26 9.02 10.56
C GLU A 103 4.74 7.99 11.56
N TYR A 104 3.90 8.41 12.50
CA TYR A 104 3.27 7.53 13.45
C TYR A 104 2.33 6.52 12.79
N GLU A 105 1.51 6.97 11.84
CA GLU A 105 0.56 6.08 11.15
C GLU A 105 1.28 5.07 10.24
N ILE A 106 2.34 5.49 9.56
CA ILE A 106 3.18 4.61 8.76
C ILE A 106 3.82 3.55 9.65
N TYR A 107 4.46 3.96 10.72
CA TYR A 107 5.11 3.06 11.68
C TYR A 107 4.13 2.04 12.26
N LYS A 108 2.99 2.50 12.74
CA LYS A 108 1.94 1.65 13.30
C LYS A 108 1.42 0.62 12.29
N PHE A 109 1.21 1.04 11.06
CA PHE A 109 0.76 0.15 10.00
C PHE A 109 1.84 -0.88 9.63
N GLU A 110 3.08 -0.47 9.50
CA GLU A 110 4.20 -1.38 9.22
C GLU A 110 4.35 -2.45 10.29
N GLN A 111 4.24 -2.08 11.57
CA GLN A 111 4.26 -3.05 12.67
C GLN A 111 3.12 -4.07 12.54
N ALA A 112 1.91 -3.62 12.29
CA ALA A 112 0.76 -4.50 12.15
C ALA A 112 0.89 -5.44 10.93
N ARG A 113 1.40 -4.92 9.82
CA ARG A 113 1.67 -5.69 8.60
C ARG A 113 2.74 -6.76 8.85
N ASP A 114 3.85 -6.38 9.41
CA ASP A 114 4.97 -7.28 9.65
C ASP A 114 4.60 -8.39 10.65
N ASP A 115 3.86 -8.05 11.70
CA ASP A 115 3.29 -9.04 12.62
C ASP A 115 2.31 -10.00 11.92
N ALA A 116 1.52 -9.50 10.97
CA ALA A 116 0.60 -10.34 10.20
C ALA A 116 1.35 -11.28 9.25
N ILE A 117 2.41 -10.80 8.60
CA ILE A 117 3.30 -11.61 7.76
C ILE A 117 3.94 -12.73 8.60
N ASP A 118 4.46 -12.41 9.76
CA ASP A 118 5.08 -13.40 10.65
C ASP A 118 4.08 -14.45 11.17
N ARG A 119 2.85 -14.02 11.47
CA ARG A 119 1.78 -14.97 11.85
C ARG A 119 1.40 -15.89 10.69
N ALA A 120 1.25 -15.36 9.49
CA ALA A 120 0.94 -16.16 8.30
C ALA A 120 2.05 -17.16 7.99
N ARG A 121 3.31 -16.73 8.07
CA ARG A 121 4.48 -17.58 7.87
C ARG A 121 4.54 -18.73 8.88
N ARG A 122 4.31 -18.43 10.16
CA ARG A 122 4.31 -19.47 11.22
C ARG A 122 3.18 -20.48 11.04
N LYS A 123 2.05 -20.07 10.49
CA LYS A 123 0.91 -20.94 10.21
C LYS A 123 1.00 -21.66 8.86
N GLY A 124 2.00 -21.35 8.04
CA GLY A 124 2.12 -21.89 6.68
C GLY A 124 0.98 -21.45 5.76
N VAL A 125 0.39 -20.29 6.03
CA VAL A 125 -0.71 -19.73 5.24
C VAL A 125 -0.14 -18.80 4.19
N GLU A 126 -0.47 -19.03 2.93
CA GLU A 126 -0.13 -18.12 1.84
C GLU A 126 -1.04 -16.90 1.85
N ARG A 127 -0.44 -15.77 1.50
CA ARG A 127 -1.17 -14.53 1.32
C ARG A 127 -2.00 -14.60 0.05
N MET A 128 -3.31 -14.46 0.19
CA MET A 128 -4.25 -14.38 -0.93
C MET A 128 -4.59 -12.92 -1.19
N ARG A 129 -4.01 -12.34 -2.24
CA ARG A 129 -4.39 -10.99 -2.70
C ARG A 129 -5.64 -11.06 -3.57
N ASP A 130 -6.53 -10.10 -3.38
CA ASP A 130 -7.71 -9.90 -4.20
C ASP A 130 -7.75 -8.45 -4.70
N GLN A 131 -7.28 -8.25 -5.91
CA GLN A 131 -7.17 -6.92 -6.51
C GLN A 131 -8.53 -6.21 -6.65
N ALA A 132 -9.59 -6.93 -6.95
CA ALA A 132 -10.93 -6.34 -7.05
C ALA A 132 -11.42 -5.84 -5.69
N SER A 133 -11.28 -6.67 -4.66
CA SER A 133 -11.62 -6.30 -3.29
C SER A 133 -10.72 -5.16 -2.78
N ALA A 134 -9.44 -5.16 -3.12
CA ALA A 134 -8.52 -4.07 -2.78
C ALA A 134 -8.90 -2.76 -3.48
N ALA A 135 -9.33 -2.80 -4.74
CA ALA A 135 -9.79 -1.60 -5.45
C ALA A 135 -11.06 -1.02 -4.81
N ASP A 136 -12.01 -1.85 -4.43
CA ASP A 136 -13.22 -1.42 -3.70
C ASP A 136 -12.87 -0.80 -2.34
N ALA A 137 -11.97 -1.42 -1.61
CA ALA A 137 -11.49 -0.92 -0.33
C ALA A 137 -10.74 0.43 -0.46
N ALA A 138 -9.90 0.56 -1.47
CA ALA A 138 -9.19 1.82 -1.76
C ALA A 138 -10.17 2.92 -2.16
N THR A 139 -11.17 2.60 -2.98
CA THR A 139 -12.24 3.53 -3.33
C THR A 139 -12.96 4.04 -2.10
N ALA A 140 -13.40 3.14 -1.23
CA ALA A 140 -14.08 3.50 0.02
C ALA A 140 -13.20 4.37 0.94
N ALA A 141 -11.93 4.05 1.08
CA ALA A 141 -11.00 4.82 1.91
C ALA A 141 -10.77 6.23 1.35
N LEU A 142 -10.60 6.35 0.04
CA LEU A 142 -10.45 7.64 -0.63
C LEU A 142 -11.72 8.50 -0.49
N GLU A 143 -12.89 7.92 -0.69
CA GLU A 143 -14.17 8.62 -0.51
C GLU A 143 -14.32 9.17 0.90
N VAL A 144 -14.01 8.37 1.92
CA VAL A 144 -14.05 8.82 3.32
C VAL A 144 -13.09 9.98 3.57
N CYS A 145 -11.87 9.88 3.05
CA CYS A 145 -10.85 10.93 3.18
C CYS A 145 -11.27 12.25 2.50
N LEU A 146 -12.00 12.16 1.40
CA LEU A 146 -12.42 13.30 0.59
C LEU A 146 -13.77 13.89 1.02
N GLY A 147 -14.34 13.43 2.12
CA GLY A 147 -15.56 14.00 2.69
C GLY A 147 -16.83 13.15 2.53
N GLY A 148 -16.69 11.94 2.02
CA GLY A 148 -17.78 10.98 1.84
C GLY A 148 -18.39 10.99 0.43
N ALA A 149 -18.88 9.82 0.02
CA ALA A 149 -19.43 9.61 -1.33
C ALA A 149 -20.67 10.48 -1.63
N ASP A 150 -21.46 10.82 -0.62
CA ASP A 150 -22.71 11.58 -0.76
C ASP A 150 -22.47 13.04 -1.22
N GLY A 151 -21.27 13.57 -0.94
CA GLY A 151 -20.88 14.93 -1.37
C GLY A 151 -20.18 15.00 -2.72
N MET A 152 -19.97 13.88 -3.38
CA MET A 152 -19.26 13.83 -4.66
C MET A 152 -20.19 13.74 -5.84
N ASP A 153 -19.88 14.46 -6.91
CA ASP A 153 -20.50 14.24 -8.20
C ASP A 153 -19.96 12.97 -8.89
N ASP A 154 -20.62 12.54 -9.94
CA ASP A 154 -20.26 11.31 -10.66
C ASP A 154 -18.86 11.39 -11.30
N ALA A 155 -18.44 12.58 -11.73
CA ALA A 155 -17.11 12.79 -12.28
C ALA A 155 -16.02 12.57 -11.23
N LEU A 156 -16.21 13.08 -10.03
CA LEU A 156 -15.26 12.92 -8.93
C LEU A 156 -15.19 11.45 -8.45
N LYS A 157 -16.36 10.78 -8.38
CA LYS A 157 -16.42 9.34 -8.08
C LYS A 157 -15.64 8.50 -9.10
N GLU A 158 -15.75 8.84 -10.36
CA GLU A 158 -15.00 8.17 -11.43
C GLU A 158 -13.48 8.40 -11.28
N ARG A 159 -13.05 9.62 -10.90
CA ARG A 159 -11.63 9.90 -10.60
C ARG A 159 -11.13 9.07 -9.42
N VAL A 160 -11.91 8.96 -8.37
CA VAL A 160 -11.59 8.11 -7.20
C VAL A 160 -11.41 6.65 -7.64
N ARG A 161 -12.32 6.13 -8.47
CA ARG A 161 -12.24 4.76 -8.99
C ARG A 161 -10.98 4.53 -9.82
N ILE A 162 -10.66 5.43 -10.72
CA ILE A 162 -9.45 5.35 -11.56
C ILE A 162 -8.19 5.32 -10.70
N VAL A 163 -8.10 6.19 -9.70
CA VAL A 163 -6.95 6.24 -8.79
C VAL A 163 -6.87 4.96 -7.95
N ALA A 164 -7.98 4.50 -7.40
CA ALA A 164 -8.02 3.28 -6.60
C ALA A 164 -7.55 2.06 -7.40
N GLU A 165 -8.08 1.85 -8.59
CA GLU A 165 -7.70 0.72 -9.45
C GLU A 165 -6.23 0.76 -9.85
N ALA A 166 -5.73 1.93 -10.25
CA ALA A 166 -4.33 2.08 -10.66
C ALA A 166 -3.34 1.89 -9.51
N THR A 167 -3.71 2.31 -8.31
CA THR A 167 -2.80 2.28 -7.16
C THR A 167 -2.71 0.92 -6.50
N VAL A 168 -3.76 0.10 -6.53
CA VAL A 168 -3.72 -1.26 -5.97
C VAL A 168 -3.29 -2.31 -6.97
N SER A 169 -3.13 -1.95 -8.23
CA SER A 169 -2.54 -2.84 -9.23
C SER A 169 -1.05 -3.03 -8.96
N PRO A 170 -0.51 -4.25 -9.14
CA PRO A 170 0.92 -4.46 -9.10
C PRO A 170 1.60 -3.58 -10.16
N ALA A 171 2.75 -3.08 -9.79
CA ALA A 171 3.56 -2.28 -10.71
C ALA A 171 4.16 -3.15 -11.81
#